data_525647b02eed861874cab8c1beae584c
#
_entry.id   525647b02eed861874cab8c1beae584c
#
_cell.length_a   1.000
_cell.length_b   1.000
_cell.length_c   1.000
_cell.angle_alpha   90.00
_cell.angle_beta   90.00
_cell.angle_gamma   90.00
#
_symmetry.space_group_name_H-M   'P 1'
#
loop_
_entity.id
_entity.type
_entity.pdbx_description
1 polymer ?
#
loop_
_entity_poly.entity_id
_entity_poly.type
_entity_poly.pdbx_seq_one_letter_code
_entity_poly.pdbx_strand_id
1 'polypeptide(L)'
;MKFLFFSLLILLSSCKNDEKKVDELHEKFVNVVEEGMDFNKYPLEIDTLTINDEEFIVIQNDSRDEERMNLLILNLKKDTIYIHDGFASNGFEFEDFDKNGLLDIRLNHITNVGGISELIFYDLESKRFKPIIGFEDFPSPIKIEGSNFYYSYHRSGCADSNWDSDLFYISDFKCFKIGNISGRGCESEERNGIFISRIINEKEFEIEWIKRDKGYYNDKLEFIDNYWKNNYLKFAKE
;
A
#
# COMPACT_ATOMS: atom_id res chain seq x y z
N MET A 1 37.54 39.19 -33.29
CA MET A 1 36.26 38.69 -32.79
C MET A 1 36.39 37.17 -32.72
N LYS A 2 36.75 36.63 -31.52
CA LYS A 2 36.92 35.18 -31.28
C LYS A 2 35.70 34.67 -30.59
N PHE A 3 34.94 33.80 -31.25
CA PHE A 3 33.85 33.07 -30.63
C PHE A 3 34.41 31.88 -29.83
N LEU A 4 34.22 31.89 -28.52
CA LEU A 4 34.44 30.74 -27.64
C LEU A 4 33.23 29.79 -27.75
N PHE A 5 33.45 28.59 -28.29
CA PHE A 5 32.53 27.47 -28.16
C PHE A 5 32.74 26.85 -26.78
N PHE A 6 31.78 27.10 -25.89
CA PHE A 6 31.69 26.37 -24.61
C PHE A 6 30.97 25.05 -24.87
N SER A 7 31.74 23.97 -24.93
CA SER A 7 31.22 22.61 -25.04
C SER A 7 30.58 22.19 -23.70
N LEU A 8 29.28 22.05 -23.72
CA LEU A 8 28.49 21.53 -22.61
C LEU A 8 28.62 19.99 -22.58
N LEU A 9 29.61 19.48 -21.85
CA LEU A 9 29.75 18.08 -21.54
C LEU A 9 28.89 17.80 -20.27
N ILE A 10 27.60 17.54 -20.44
CA ILE A 10 26.71 17.11 -19.36
C ILE A 10 26.65 15.58 -19.35
N LEU A 11 27.40 14.98 -18.43
CA LEU A 11 27.03 13.99 -17.43
C LEU A 11 26.07 12.87 -17.88
N LEU A 12 26.66 11.84 -18.50
CA LEU A 12 26.06 10.48 -18.59
C LEU A 12 26.70 9.56 -17.51
N SER A 13 26.74 10.01 -16.26
CA SER A 13 27.34 9.22 -15.19
C SER A 13 26.33 8.63 -14.18
N SER A 14 25.02 8.93 -14.32
CA SER A 14 24.01 8.45 -13.38
C SER A 14 23.58 6.99 -13.64
N CYS A 15 23.40 6.57 -14.88
CA CYS A 15 22.92 5.22 -15.19
C CYS A 15 23.91 4.09 -14.89
N LYS A 16 25.22 4.35 -14.88
CA LYS A 16 26.21 3.29 -14.62
C LYS A 16 26.33 2.87 -13.16
N ASN A 17 25.90 3.72 -12.22
CA ASN A 17 25.93 3.37 -10.80
C ASN A 17 24.75 2.46 -10.41
N ASP A 18 23.61 2.63 -11.06
CA ASP A 18 22.42 1.80 -10.77
C ASP A 18 22.58 0.38 -11.34
N GLU A 19 23.13 0.25 -12.57
CA GLU A 19 23.46 -1.07 -13.13
C GLU A 19 24.49 -1.83 -12.27
N LYS A 20 25.53 -1.17 -11.77
CA LYS A 20 26.51 -1.80 -10.89
C LYS A 20 25.93 -2.25 -9.55
N LYS A 21 25.00 -1.47 -8.99
CA LYS A 21 24.31 -1.81 -7.74
C LYS A 21 23.40 -3.01 -7.93
N VAL A 22 22.71 -3.10 -9.05
CA VAL A 22 21.86 -4.24 -9.44
C VAL A 22 22.72 -5.50 -9.67
N ASP A 23 23.86 -5.38 -10.35
CA ASP A 23 24.76 -6.51 -10.57
C ASP A 23 25.38 -7.02 -9.25
N GLU A 24 25.81 -6.14 -8.35
CA GLU A 24 26.32 -6.50 -7.02
C GLU A 24 25.24 -7.15 -6.14
N LEU A 25 24.01 -6.69 -6.22
CA LEU A 25 22.86 -7.29 -5.56
C LEU A 25 22.55 -8.66 -6.16
N HIS A 26 22.61 -8.79 -7.48
CA HIS A 26 22.41 -10.05 -8.17
C HIS A 26 23.50 -11.08 -7.85
N GLU A 27 24.79 -10.69 -7.79
CA GLU A 27 25.87 -11.56 -7.34
C GLU A 27 25.74 -11.96 -5.87
N LYS A 28 25.38 -11.03 -5.00
CA LYS A 28 25.08 -11.34 -3.58
C LYS A 28 23.93 -12.34 -3.47
N PHE A 29 22.95 -12.22 -4.34
CA PHE A 29 21.75 -13.04 -4.37
C PHE A 29 22.02 -14.47 -4.87
N VAL A 30 22.69 -14.64 -6.00
CA VAL A 30 23.03 -15.94 -6.58
C VAL A 30 23.76 -16.83 -5.55
N ASN A 31 24.57 -16.24 -4.68
CA ASN A 31 25.24 -16.94 -3.60
C ASN A 31 24.32 -17.32 -2.41
N VAL A 32 23.10 -16.71 -2.28
CA VAL A 32 22.12 -17.06 -1.22
C VAL A 32 21.24 -18.23 -1.65
N VAL A 33 21.05 -18.42 -2.95
CA VAL A 33 20.03 -19.29 -3.56
C VAL A 33 20.53 -20.74 -3.76
N GLU A 34 21.83 -21.02 -3.62
CA GLU A 34 22.38 -22.36 -3.90
C GLU A 34 21.84 -23.50 -3.00
N GLU A 35 21.01 -23.20 -1.99
CA GLU A 35 20.51 -24.22 -1.06
C GLU A 35 19.03 -24.62 -1.25
N GLY A 36 18.40 -24.41 -2.42
CA GLY A 36 17.19 -25.17 -2.69
C GLY A 36 15.96 -24.46 -3.22
N MET A 37 16.05 -23.19 -3.59
CA MET A 37 14.95 -22.51 -4.27
C MET A 37 15.28 -22.29 -5.76
N ASP A 38 14.46 -22.79 -6.68
CA ASP A 38 14.60 -22.56 -8.12
C ASP A 38 14.05 -21.18 -8.49
N PHE A 39 14.84 -20.14 -8.26
CA PHE A 39 14.49 -18.75 -8.62
C PHE A 39 14.67 -18.44 -10.11
N ASN A 40 15.23 -19.36 -10.89
CA ASN A 40 15.48 -19.15 -12.32
C ASN A 40 14.20 -19.17 -13.18
N LYS A 41 13.06 -19.48 -12.61
CA LYS A 41 11.82 -19.70 -13.35
C LYS A 41 10.92 -18.47 -13.49
N TYR A 42 11.10 -17.42 -12.66
CA TYR A 42 10.23 -16.24 -12.62
C TYR A 42 11.03 -14.95 -12.40
N PRO A 43 10.58 -13.81 -12.97
CA PRO A 43 11.22 -12.53 -12.72
C PRO A 43 11.20 -12.22 -11.21
N LEU A 44 12.36 -11.85 -10.68
CA LEU A 44 12.54 -11.47 -9.29
C LEU A 44 12.66 -9.96 -9.20
N GLU A 45 11.94 -9.37 -8.28
CA GLU A 45 12.22 -8.03 -7.82
C GLU A 45 13.08 -8.12 -6.55
N ILE A 46 14.23 -7.43 -6.55
CA ILE A 46 15.18 -7.42 -5.43
C ILE A 46 15.54 -5.97 -5.16
N ASP A 47 15.40 -5.58 -3.90
CA ASP A 47 15.86 -4.26 -3.45
C ASP A 47 16.40 -4.34 -2.03
N THR A 48 17.00 -3.25 -1.54
CA THR A 48 17.51 -3.13 -0.18
C THR A 48 16.74 -2.10 0.60
N LEU A 49 16.43 -2.45 1.86
CA LEU A 49 15.75 -1.58 2.81
C LEU A 49 16.70 -1.30 3.98
N THR A 50 16.90 -0.03 4.31
CA THR A 50 17.69 0.38 5.47
C THR A 50 16.79 0.94 6.55
N ILE A 51 16.84 0.35 7.75
CA ILE A 51 16.11 0.81 8.94
C ILE A 51 17.10 0.92 10.10
N ASN A 52 17.25 2.12 10.67
CA ASN A 52 18.15 2.38 11.81
C ASN A 52 19.57 1.81 11.60
N ASP A 53 20.19 2.11 10.46
CA ASP A 53 21.52 1.63 10.04
C ASP A 53 21.62 0.10 9.86
N GLU A 54 20.54 -0.65 10.01
CA GLU A 54 20.47 -2.07 9.62
C GLU A 54 19.96 -2.18 8.17
N GLU A 55 20.69 -2.93 7.35
CA GLU A 55 20.34 -3.17 5.94
C GLU A 55 19.71 -4.55 5.78
N PHE A 56 18.58 -4.59 5.05
CA PHE A 56 17.85 -5.81 4.73
C PHE A 56 17.78 -5.98 3.21
N ILE A 57 17.79 -7.22 2.75
CA ILE A 57 17.56 -7.59 1.36
C ILE A 57 16.10 -8.05 1.25
N VAL A 58 15.32 -7.38 0.43
CA VAL A 58 13.91 -7.70 0.16
C VAL A 58 13.83 -8.33 -1.22
N ILE A 59 13.25 -9.51 -1.28
CA ILE A 59 13.16 -10.32 -2.49
C ILE A 59 11.70 -10.68 -2.71
N GLN A 60 11.17 -10.31 -3.87
CA GLN A 60 9.86 -10.77 -4.30
C GLN A 60 9.98 -11.77 -5.45
N ASN A 61 9.19 -12.82 -5.35
CA ASN A 61 9.03 -13.81 -6.39
C ASN A 61 7.66 -13.58 -7.08
N ASP A 62 7.61 -13.55 -8.42
CA ASP A 62 6.36 -13.57 -9.17
C ASP A 62 5.72 -14.95 -9.07
N SER A 63 5.01 -15.17 -7.98
CA SER A 63 4.34 -16.43 -7.73
C SER A 63 2.97 -16.44 -8.40
N ARG A 64 2.92 -16.80 -9.67
CA ARG A 64 1.66 -17.24 -10.32
C ARG A 64 1.24 -18.63 -9.83
N ASP A 65 2.01 -19.22 -8.97
CA ASP A 65 1.86 -20.55 -8.41
C ASP A 65 1.52 -20.40 -6.93
N GLU A 66 0.32 -20.77 -6.50
CA GLU A 66 -0.22 -20.60 -5.13
C GLU A 66 0.64 -21.25 -4.03
N GLU A 67 1.60 -22.09 -4.38
CA GLU A 67 2.49 -22.78 -3.43
C GLU A 67 3.79 -22.03 -3.13
N ARG A 68 3.94 -20.75 -3.60
CA ARG A 68 5.22 -20.05 -3.49
C ARG A 68 5.18 -18.83 -2.59
N MET A 69 6.30 -18.64 -1.95
CA MET A 69 6.65 -17.47 -1.17
C MET A 69 6.63 -16.20 -2.03
N ASN A 70 5.86 -15.20 -1.62
CA ASN A 70 5.72 -13.94 -2.34
C ASN A 70 6.81 -12.92 -1.98
N LEU A 71 7.19 -12.86 -0.70
CA LEU A 71 8.20 -11.95 -0.21
C LEU A 71 9.11 -12.62 0.81
N LEU A 72 10.41 -12.44 0.66
CA LEU A 72 11.45 -12.87 1.58
C LEU A 72 12.27 -11.66 2.02
N ILE A 73 12.49 -11.51 3.31
CA ILE A 73 13.38 -10.48 3.86
C ILE A 73 14.53 -11.16 4.59
N LEU A 74 15.75 -10.82 4.19
CA LEU A 74 16.99 -11.34 4.76
C LEU A 74 17.78 -10.21 5.41
N ASN A 75 18.53 -10.53 6.46
CA ASN A 75 19.61 -9.65 6.93
C ASN A 75 20.88 -9.84 6.10
N LEU A 76 21.92 -9.02 6.33
CA LEU A 76 23.20 -9.15 5.62
C LEU A 76 23.99 -10.44 5.94
N LYS A 77 23.61 -11.16 7.00
CA LYS A 77 24.17 -12.49 7.32
C LYS A 77 23.45 -13.61 6.59
N LYS A 78 22.44 -13.25 5.78
CA LYS A 78 21.56 -14.16 5.03
C LYS A 78 20.59 -14.95 5.92
N ASP A 79 20.40 -14.53 7.17
CA ASP A 79 19.35 -15.11 7.99
C ASP A 79 17.99 -14.59 7.50
N THR A 80 17.03 -15.49 7.41
CA THR A 80 15.64 -15.14 7.08
C THR A 80 15.00 -14.41 8.26
N ILE A 81 14.60 -13.15 8.03
CA ILE A 81 13.97 -12.29 9.03
C ILE A 81 12.45 -12.34 8.90
N TYR A 82 11.95 -12.43 7.66
CA TYR A 82 10.51 -12.47 7.40
C TYR A 82 10.23 -13.25 6.11
N ILE A 83 9.10 -13.96 6.11
CA ILE A 83 8.53 -14.64 4.95
C ILE A 83 7.08 -14.22 4.87
N HIS A 84 6.67 -13.68 3.74
CA HIS A 84 5.28 -13.46 3.42
C HIS A 84 4.75 -14.65 2.63
N ASP A 85 3.72 -15.30 3.18
CA ASP A 85 3.00 -16.41 2.55
C ASP A 85 1.57 -15.90 2.30
N GLY A 86 1.31 -15.42 1.11
CA GLY A 86 0.06 -14.77 0.77
C GLY A 86 -0.26 -14.81 -0.72
N PHE A 87 -1.20 -13.97 -1.14
CA PHE A 87 -1.61 -13.86 -2.54
C PHE A 87 -0.48 -13.31 -3.41
N ALA A 88 -0.49 -13.67 -4.70
CA ALA A 88 0.44 -13.13 -5.68
C ALA A 88 0.37 -11.60 -5.70
N SER A 89 1.50 -10.95 -5.48
CA SER A 89 1.60 -9.50 -5.56
C SER A 89 2.23 -9.06 -6.88
N ASN A 90 1.95 -7.81 -7.28
CA ASN A 90 2.45 -7.19 -8.50
C ASN A 90 3.61 -6.24 -8.21
N GLY A 91 4.47 -6.61 -7.29
CA GLY A 91 5.57 -5.77 -6.85
C GLY A 91 5.39 -5.26 -5.44
N PHE A 92 6.47 -4.73 -4.90
CA PHE A 92 6.47 -4.05 -3.62
C PHE A 92 7.05 -2.64 -3.77
N GLU A 93 6.77 -1.79 -2.80
CA GLU A 93 7.34 -0.46 -2.70
C GLU A 93 7.70 -0.14 -1.25
N PHE A 94 8.69 0.74 -1.08
CA PHE A 94 9.07 1.26 0.23
C PHE A 94 8.47 2.64 0.42
N GLU A 95 7.69 2.82 1.47
CA GLU A 95 7.12 4.11 1.85
C GLU A 95 7.09 4.28 3.37
N ASP A 96 7.23 5.47 3.86
CA ASP A 96 6.94 5.82 5.26
C ASP A 96 5.43 6.07 5.37
N PHE A 97 4.64 4.98 5.47
CA PHE A 97 3.19 5.03 5.39
C PHE A 97 2.56 5.72 6.60
N ASP A 98 3.04 5.42 7.80
CA ASP A 98 2.50 5.98 9.04
C ASP A 98 3.17 7.31 9.45
N LYS A 99 4.18 7.78 8.66
CA LYS A 99 4.94 9.01 8.89
C LYS A 99 5.72 9.00 10.21
N ASN A 100 6.25 7.83 10.59
CA ASN A 100 7.10 7.66 11.74
C ASN A 100 8.60 7.86 11.46
N GLY A 101 8.98 8.05 10.19
CA GLY A 101 10.35 8.24 9.72
C GLY A 101 11.05 6.94 9.33
N LEU A 102 10.39 5.80 9.39
CA LEU A 102 10.88 4.51 8.92
C LEU A 102 10.18 4.12 7.63
N LEU A 103 10.88 3.38 6.78
CA LEU A 103 10.27 2.84 5.59
C LEU A 103 9.54 1.53 5.91
N ASP A 104 8.33 1.43 5.44
CA ASP A 104 7.47 0.26 5.48
C ASP A 104 7.48 -0.43 4.12
N ILE A 105 7.02 -1.66 4.06
CA ILE A 105 6.91 -2.41 2.81
C ILE A 105 5.43 -2.56 2.46
N ARG A 106 5.06 -2.10 1.27
CA ARG A 106 3.73 -2.26 0.71
C ARG A 106 3.76 -3.23 -0.45
N LEU A 107 2.94 -4.27 -0.38
CA LEU A 107 2.76 -5.26 -1.44
C LEU A 107 1.50 -4.93 -2.23
N ASN A 108 1.64 -4.68 -3.53
CA ASN A 108 0.53 -4.33 -4.39
C ASN A 108 -0.09 -5.57 -5.05
N HIS A 109 -1.41 -5.70 -5.02
CA HIS A 109 -2.13 -6.82 -5.60
C HIS A 109 -2.77 -6.50 -6.95
N ILE A 110 -2.75 -7.46 -7.87
CA ILE A 110 -3.52 -7.36 -9.12
C ILE A 110 -4.93 -7.88 -8.85
N THR A 111 -5.87 -6.98 -8.73
CA THR A 111 -7.27 -7.33 -8.51
C THR A 111 -8.21 -6.52 -9.42
N ASN A 112 -9.48 -6.94 -9.53
CA ASN A 112 -10.51 -6.18 -10.23
C ASN A 112 -10.87 -4.86 -9.51
N VAL A 113 -10.56 -4.77 -8.23
CA VAL A 113 -10.65 -3.54 -7.42
C VAL A 113 -9.25 -2.97 -7.32
N GLY A 114 -9.00 -1.83 -7.94
CA GLY A 114 -7.68 -1.20 -7.90
C GLY A 114 -7.30 -0.74 -6.48
N GLY A 115 -5.99 -0.76 -6.19
CA GLY A 115 -5.44 -0.21 -4.96
C GLY A 115 -5.49 -1.13 -3.75
N ILE A 116 -5.83 -2.42 -3.92
CA ILE A 116 -5.68 -3.41 -2.85
C ILE A 116 -4.18 -3.68 -2.65
N SER A 117 -3.75 -3.63 -1.41
CA SER A 117 -2.37 -3.89 -1.01
C SER A 117 -2.32 -4.47 0.40
N GLU A 118 -1.21 -5.09 0.73
CA GLU A 118 -0.83 -5.43 2.11
C GLU A 118 0.27 -4.50 2.58
N LEU A 119 0.38 -4.31 3.89
CA LEU A 119 1.36 -3.43 4.50
C LEU A 119 2.13 -4.19 5.59
N ILE A 120 3.44 -4.02 5.60
CA ILE A 120 4.33 -4.68 6.55
C ILE A 120 5.17 -3.60 7.24
N PHE A 121 5.03 -3.50 8.57
CA PHE A 121 5.82 -2.60 9.40
C PHE A 121 7.02 -3.29 10.02
N TYR A 122 8.08 -2.52 10.26
CA TYR A 122 9.17 -2.98 11.10
C TYR A 122 8.90 -2.60 12.56
N ASP A 123 8.70 -3.59 13.41
CA ASP A 123 8.52 -3.38 14.85
C ASP A 123 9.88 -3.19 15.53
N LEU A 124 10.15 -1.98 15.99
CA LEU A 124 11.40 -1.60 16.64
C LEU A 124 11.65 -2.34 17.96
N GLU A 125 10.60 -2.70 18.68
CA GLU A 125 10.70 -3.38 19.98
C GLU A 125 11.15 -4.83 19.80
N SER A 126 10.47 -5.57 18.94
CA SER A 126 10.80 -6.98 18.66
C SER A 126 11.89 -7.15 17.60
N LYS A 127 12.25 -6.08 16.87
CA LYS A 127 13.15 -6.08 15.72
C LYS A 127 12.72 -7.09 14.63
N ARG A 128 11.43 -7.07 14.31
CA ARG A 128 10.82 -7.97 13.33
C ARG A 128 9.87 -7.23 12.40
N PHE A 129 9.79 -7.70 11.18
CA PHE A 129 8.72 -7.30 10.27
C PHE A 129 7.41 -7.95 10.69
N LYS A 130 6.33 -7.18 10.68
CA LYS A 130 4.98 -7.62 11.05
C LYS A 130 3.97 -7.12 10.01
N PRO A 131 3.11 -8.00 9.47
CA PRO A 131 2.04 -7.58 8.58
C PRO A 131 0.99 -6.81 9.37
N ILE A 132 0.36 -5.84 8.71
CA ILE A 132 -0.80 -5.12 9.24
C ILE A 132 -2.05 -5.88 8.87
N ILE A 133 -2.66 -6.53 9.86
CA ILE A 133 -3.83 -7.40 9.67
C ILE A 133 -5.03 -6.57 9.20
N GLY A 134 -5.67 -6.99 8.10
CA GLY A 134 -6.86 -6.37 7.54
C GLY A 134 -6.58 -5.10 6.74
N PHE A 135 -5.33 -4.83 6.36
CA PHE A 135 -5.01 -3.65 5.55
C PHE A 135 -5.55 -3.78 4.12
N GLU A 136 -5.63 -4.99 3.60
CA GLU A 136 -6.18 -5.34 2.28
C GLU A 136 -7.67 -4.99 2.13
N ASP A 137 -8.40 -4.83 3.23
CA ASP A 137 -9.80 -4.39 3.25
C ASP A 137 -9.97 -2.89 2.93
N PHE A 138 -8.87 -2.14 2.87
CA PHE A 138 -8.87 -0.67 2.69
C PHE A 138 -8.13 -0.25 1.42
N PRO A 139 -8.72 -0.44 0.22
CA PRO A 139 -8.05 -0.09 -1.04
C PRO A 139 -7.71 1.38 -1.15
N SER A 140 -6.57 1.68 -1.81
CA SER A 140 -6.11 3.06 -2.05
C SER A 140 -6.12 3.94 -0.79
N PRO A 141 -5.52 3.51 0.33
CA PRO A 141 -5.60 4.23 1.60
C PRO A 141 -4.85 5.56 1.55
N ILE A 142 -5.41 6.57 2.18
CA ILE A 142 -4.84 7.92 2.29
C ILE A 142 -4.81 8.32 3.76
N LYS A 143 -3.64 8.78 4.24
CA LYS A 143 -3.48 9.29 5.61
C LYS A 143 -4.13 10.67 5.73
N ILE A 144 -4.88 10.90 6.81
CA ILE A 144 -5.35 12.22 7.19
C ILE A 144 -4.20 12.95 7.89
N GLU A 145 -3.74 14.03 7.27
CA GLU A 145 -2.58 14.79 7.75
C GLU A 145 -2.75 15.25 9.21
N GLY A 146 -1.68 15.09 9.98
CA GLY A 146 -1.68 15.45 11.42
C GLY A 146 -2.49 14.52 12.31
N SER A 147 -2.89 13.34 11.83
CA SER A 147 -3.65 12.35 12.60
C SER A 147 -3.11 10.93 12.45
N ASN A 148 -3.67 10.01 13.22
CA ASN A 148 -3.42 8.56 13.09
C ASN A 148 -4.55 7.85 12.34
N PHE A 149 -5.38 8.60 11.58
CA PHE A 149 -6.48 8.07 10.83
C PHE A 149 -6.16 8.07 9.35
N TYR A 150 -6.79 7.11 8.66
CA TYR A 150 -6.70 6.90 7.21
C TYR A 150 -8.10 6.73 6.66
N TYR A 151 -8.28 7.03 5.38
CA TYR A 151 -9.49 6.66 4.66
C TYR A 151 -9.12 5.95 3.35
N SER A 152 -9.97 5.04 2.92
CA SER A 152 -9.83 4.29 1.69
C SER A 152 -10.81 4.76 0.62
N TYR A 153 -10.65 4.25 -0.58
CA TYR A 153 -11.63 4.38 -1.65
C TYR A 153 -11.62 3.14 -2.53
N HIS A 154 -12.80 2.63 -2.85
CA HIS A 154 -12.96 1.61 -3.88
C HIS A 154 -14.31 1.69 -4.59
N ARG A 155 -14.34 1.16 -5.82
CA ARG A 155 -15.57 0.98 -6.58
C ARG A 155 -16.35 -0.18 -6.01
N SER A 156 -17.67 -0.06 -5.88
CA SER A 156 -18.55 -1.10 -5.38
C SER A 156 -19.68 -1.49 -6.35
N GLY A 157 -19.44 -1.28 -7.64
CA GLY A 157 -20.31 -1.75 -8.71
C GLY A 157 -20.90 -0.67 -9.60
N CYS A 158 -21.77 -1.06 -10.53
CA CYS A 158 -22.49 -0.20 -11.47
C CYS A 158 -21.57 0.75 -12.26
N ALA A 159 -20.47 0.22 -12.83
CA ALA A 159 -19.49 1.02 -13.56
C ALA A 159 -19.06 2.28 -12.78
N ASP A 160 -18.80 2.10 -11.46
CA ASP A 160 -18.34 3.13 -10.55
C ASP A 160 -19.42 4.22 -10.20
N SER A 161 -20.68 3.94 -10.50
CA SER A 161 -21.80 4.70 -9.92
C SER A 161 -22.02 4.38 -8.44
N ASN A 162 -21.61 3.16 -8.01
CA ASN A 162 -21.53 2.78 -6.61
C ASN A 162 -20.07 2.70 -6.16
N TRP A 163 -19.79 3.23 -4.98
CA TRP A 163 -18.46 3.29 -4.40
C TRP A 163 -18.53 3.34 -2.88
N ASP A 164 -17.43 2.99 -2.23
CA ASP A 164 -17.29 3.04 -0.78
C ASP A 164 -15.97 3.69 -0.38
N SER A 165 -15.96 4.32 0.79
CA SER A 165 -14.80 4.89 1.45
C SER A 165 -14.89 4.63 2.93
N ASP A 166 -13.87 3.98 3.49
CA ASP A 166 -13.82 3.58 4.87
C ASP A 166 -12.84 4.44 5.65
N LEU A 167 -13.26 4.93 6.82
CA LEU A 167 -12.38 5.57 7.80
C LEU A 167 -11.87 4.50 8.76
N PHE A 168 -10.55 4.44 8.95
CA PHE A 168 -9.90 3.48 9.81
C PHE A 168 -8.66 4.04 10.50
N TYR A 169 -8.14 3.32 11.47
CA TYR A 169 -6.84 3.53 12.09
C TYR A 169 -6.11 2.20 12.27
N ILE A 170 -4.79 2.28 12.48
CA ILE A 170 -3.94 1.12 12.74
C ILE A 170 -3.54 1.17 14.22
N SER A 171 -3.72 0.05 14.93
CA SER A 171 -3.23 -0.16 16.29
C SER A 171 -2.82 -1.61 16.47
N ASP A 172 -1.72 -1.86 17.17
CA ASP A 172 -1.22 -3.21 17.45
C ASP A 172 -1.13 -4.08 16.17
N PHE A 173 -0.63 -3.52 15.08
CA PHE A 173 -0.48 -4.18 13.77
C PHE A 173 -1.80 -4.68 13.16
N LYS A 174 -2.91 -4.01 13.46
CA LYS A 174 -4.24 -4.32 12.93
C LYS A 174 -5.00 -3.06 12.54
N CYS A 175 -5.78 -3.15 11.45
CA CYS A 175 -6.70 -2.11 11.03
C CYS A 175 -8.03 -2.19 11.80
N PHE A 176 -8.58 -1.02 12.14
CA PHE A 176 -9.88 -0.88 12.80
C PHE A 176 -10.74 0.12 12.04
N LYS A 177 -11.79 -0.37 11.37
CA LYS A 177 -12.78 0.45 10.69
C LYS A 177 -13.70 1.12 11.70
N ILE A 178 -13.90 2.43 11.58
CA ILE A 178 -14.76 3.23 12.47
C ILE A 178 -15.82 4.05 11.75
N GLY A 179 -15.72 4.18 10.43
CA GLY A 179 -16.70 4.92 9.63
C GLY A 179 -16.73 4.42 8.20
N ASN A 180 -17.84 4.70 7.52
CA ASN A 180 -18.03 4.42 6.10
C ASN A 180 -18.79 5.57 5.43
N ILE A 181 -18.41 5.87 4.21
CA ILE A 181 -19.19 6.68 3.26
C ILE A 181 -19.47 5.80 2.05
N SER A 182 -20.73 5.62 1.72
CA SER A 182 -21.18 4.85 0.56
C SER A 182 -21.90 5.73 -0.43
N GLY A 183 -21.41 5.84 -1.65
CA GLY A 183 -22.15 6.44 -2.77
C GLY A 183 -23.00 5.38 -3.48
N ARG A 184 -24.27 5.63 -3.66
CA ARG A 184 -25.23 4.77 -4.36
C ARG A 184 -25.92 5.55 -5.46
N GLY A 185 -25.51 5.31 -6.71
CA GLY A 185 -26.00 5.99 -7.90
C GLY A 185 -26.59 5.05 -8.95
N CYS A 186 -26.59 3.73 -8.70
CA CYS A 186 -27.13 2.72 -9.61
C CYS A 186 -28.66 2.81 -9.73
N GLU A 187 -29.20 2.52 -10.90
CA GLU A 187 -30.66 2.53 -11.11
C GLU A 187 -31.42 1.48 -10.29
N SER A 188 -30.75 0.41 -9.91
CA SER A 188 -31.33 -0.65 -9.09
C SER A 188 -31.41 -0.34 -7.61
N GLU A 189 -30.82 0.76 -7.15
CA GLU A 189 -30.84 1.14 -5.74
C GLU A 189 -32.21 1.72 -5.35
N GLU A 190 -32.71 1.34 -4.18
CA GLU A 190 -33.95 1.90 -3.63
C GLU A 190 -33.80 3.37 -3.25
N ARG A 191 -32.66 3.73 -2.66
CA ARG A 191 -32.29 5.10 -2.30
C ARG A 191 -31.00 5.48 -3.01
N ASN A 192 -31.02 6.56 -3.75
CA ASN A 192 -29.82 7.14 -4.34
C ASN A 192 -29.28 8.25 -3.45
N GLY A 193 -27.94 8.34 -3.38
CA GLY A 193 -27.30 9.36 -2.57
C GLY A 193 -26.01 8.88 -1.94
N ILE A 194 -25.59 9.65 -0.96
CA ILE A 194 -24.40 9.35 -0.16
C ILE A 194 -24.86 9.01 1.25
N PHE A 195 -24.49 7.84 1.72
CA PHE A 195 -24.79 7.32 3.05
C PHE A 195 -23.54 7.43 3.89
N ILE A 196 -23.64 7.96 5.09
CA ILE A 196 -22.55 8.12 6.02
C ILE A 196 -22.88 7.35 7.28
N SER A 197 -22.01 6.42 7.65
CA SER A 197 -22.24 5.50 8.72
C SER A 197 -21.08 5.48 9.71
N ARG A 198 -21.40 5.30 10.98
CA ARG A 198 -20.44 4.99 12.04
C ARG A 198 -20.39 3.49 12.24
N ILE A 199 -19.19 2.95 12.47
CA ILE A 199 -18.98 1.55 12.81
C ILE A 199 -18.71 1.44 14.30
N ILE A 200 -19.54 0.68 15.02
CA ILE A 200 -19.40 0.42 16.46
C ILE A 200 -19.54 -1.08 16.69
N ASN A 201 -18.51 -1.72 17.26
CA ASN A 201 -18.49 -3.16 17.48
C ASN A 201 -18.84 -3.95 16.19
N GLU A 202 -18.19 -3.58 15.08
CA GLU A 202 -18.37 -4.19 13.76
C GLU A 202 -19.78 -4.02 13.15
N LYS A 203 -20.65 -3.22 13.76
CA LYS A 203 -21.98 -2.91 13.25
C LYS A 203 -22.02 -1.50 12.67
N GLU A 204 -22.68 -1.39 11.54
CA GLU A 204 -22.85 -0.14 10.82
C GLU A 204 -24.15 0.55 11.27
N PHE A 205 -24.03 1.86 11.56
CA PHE A 205 -25.15 2.73 11.95
C PHE A 205 -25.14 3.97 11.04
N GLU A 206 -26.16 4.09 10.17
CA GLU A 206 -26.35 5.29 9.33
C GLU A 206 -26.57 6.49 10.24
N ILE A 207 -25.75 7.53 10.07
CA ILE A 207 -25.83 8.79 10.82
C ILE A 207 -26.24 9.98 9.96
N GLU A 208 -26.04 9.88 8.65
CA GLU A 208 -26.39 10.93 7.69
C GLU A 208 -26.68 10.34 6.31
N TRP A 209 -27.64 10.92 5.61
CA TRP A 209 -27.91 10.62 4.21
C TRP A 209 -28.05 11.93 3.42
N ILE A 210 -27.24 12.03 2.36
CA ILE A 210 -27.24 13.15 1.44
C ILE A 210 -27.87 12.70 0.12
N LYS A 211 -29.07 13.22 -0.20
CA LYS A 211 -29.77 12.87 -1.43
C LYS A 211 -28.94 13.30 -2.65
N ARG A 212 -28.78 12.40 -3.60
CA ARG A 212 -28.21 12.63 -4.92
C ARG A 212 -29.09 12.01 -5.99
N ASP A 213 -29.01 12.52 -7.21
CA ASP A 213 -29.65 11.89 -8.35
C ASP A 213 -28.91 10.60 -8.75
N LYS A 214 -29.61 9.72 -9.48
CA LYS A 214 -29.00 8.53 -10.06
C LYS A 214 -27.85 8.89 -11.01
N GLY A 215 -26.84 8.03 -11.08
CA GLY A 215 -25.74 8.16 -12.01
C GLY A 215 -24.37 8.28 -11.33
N TYR A 216 -23.40 8.63 -12.13
CA TYR A 216 -22.02 8.76 -11.71
C TYR A 216 -21.79 10.11 -10.99
N TYR A 217 -21.21 10.06 -9.81
CA TYR A 217 -20.88 11.27 -9.04
C TYR A 217 -19.45 11.72 -9.38
N ASN A 218 -19.30 12.70 -10.24
CA ASN A 218 -18.01 13.20 -10.70
C ASN A 218 -17.15 13.81 -9.57
N ASP A 219 -17.81 14.38 -8.54
CA ASP A 219 -17.17 15.03 -7.40
C ASP A 219 -16.84 14.10 -6.24
N LYS A 220 -17.01 12.78 -6.42
CA LYS A 220 -16.91 11.81 -5.31
C LYS A 220 -15.58 11.82 -4.58
N LEU A 221 -14.45 11.90 -5.28
CA LEU A 221 -13.13 11.89 -4.66
C LEU A 221 -12.88 13.16 -3.84
N GLU A 222 -13.26 14.32 -4.38
CA GLU A 222 -13.21 15.60 -3.67
C GLU A 222 -14.14 15.60 -2.45
N PHE A 223 -15.35 15.06 -2.60
CA PHE A 223 -16.30 14.92 -1.50
C PHE A 223 -15.73 14.03 -0.37
N ILE A 224 -15.18 12.86 -0.70
CA ILE A 224 -14.59 11.91 0.26
C ILE A 224 -13.46 12.58 1.03
N ASP A 225 -12.51 13.20 0.32
CA ASP A 225 -11.35 13.87 0.91
C ASP A 225 -11.79 14.99 1.87
N ASN A 226 -12.67 15.88 1.39
CA ASN A 226 -13.17 16.98 2.20
C ASN A 226 -13.97 16.50 3.41
N TYR A 227 -14.81 15.48 3.22
CA TYR A 227 -15.65 14.97 4.31
C TYR A 227 -14.80 14.38 5.43
N TRP A 228 -13.87 13.48 5.11
CA TRP A 228 -13.03 12.83 6.12
C TRP A 228 -12.11 13.82 6.81
N LYS A 229 -11.42 14.69 6.11
CA LYS A 229 -10.55 15.71 6.70
C LYS A 229 -11.27 16.60 7.72
N ASN A 230 -12.53 16.92 7.47
CA ASN A 230 -13.29 17.80 8.35
C ASN A 230 -14.07 17.08 9.45
N ASN A 231 -14.29 15.76 9.35
CA ASN A 231 -15.24 15.06 10.21
C ASN A 231 -14.68 13.82 10.93
N TYR A 232 -13.48 13.33 10.63
CA TYR A 232 -12.94 12.08 11.20
C TYR A 232 -13.02 12.01 12.73
N LEU A 233 -12.81 13.13 13.43
CA LEU A 233 -12.91 13.20 14.90
C LEU A 233 -14.31 12.89 15.44
N LYS A 234 -15.36 13.03 14.64
CA LYS A 234 -16.72 12.65 15.05
C LYS A 234 -16.86 11.13 15.19
N PHE A 235 -16.08 10.37 14.44
CA PHE A 235 -16.08 8.90 14.43
C PHE A 235 -15.15 8.31 15.49
N ALA A 236 -14.10 9.02 15.86
CA ALA A 236 -13.10 8.59 16.83
C ALA A 236 -13.59 8.69 18.31
N LYS A 237 -14.73 9.33 18.56
CA LYS A 237 -15.31 9.43 19.91
C LYS A 237 -16.10 8.18 20.22
N GLU A 238 -15.73 7.49 21.31
CA GLU A 238 -16.52 6.47 21.94
C GLU A 238 -17.88 6.98 22.41
#